data_280a00d71f3ea79e8c1a607686b2fae3
#
_entry.id   280a00d71f3ea79e8c1a607686b2fae3
#
_cell.length_a   1.000
_cell.length_b   1.000
_cell.length_c   1.000
_cell.angle_alpha   90.00
_cell.angle_beta   90.00
_cell.angle_gamma   90.00
#
_symmetry.space_group_name_H-M   'P 1'
#
loop_
_entity.id
_entity.type
_entity.pdbx_description
1 polymer ?
#
loop_
_entity_poly.entity_id
_entity_poly.type
_entity_poly.pdbx_seq_one_letter_code
_entity_poly.pdbx_strand_id
1 'polypeptide(L)'
;MGVLDWLGLREAADDPEMKRLKGEVETLSFRLEESYEQLSRMFSEDAGWSRIGEQTERDLTPEGRKQAAQMCRVMAIANPLISRAIALRTGYVHGNGGIGVQAADGKDTGTQDVNTVVQAFLDDPGNRAAFTGAQAHEELEKQLGTDGNVFAIVFTNPQTGFVRVRTLDPLEVTDIITNPQDSSEPWFYRRDFVETTIGERTARVTTRQRTVWYPALGYTPTRRMPVIDGDPVDWSAAVHHTAVNKVGKWGLGDAFPALPWARAYTGFLDDWAKLTKALSRIAWRLSGKRSTAQQARAALNSFGEAGGVAGMDPGTQLEAVPKTGATIDSESGRPLATMVASAFGIPVTSLLSDPGQTGARAVAETLQQPTRLSMQSRRDVWTETYRAILNHVIDQAVLAPQGPLKGGIKVDPYTQRQEVVLGNDDDRTITFTWPNLDDVDVAVITKAIVDADATGKLPPLVTMRLLLRALGERDVDEILDQWTDDDGNFVDPTTSAGDAAVNAFERGEDPAEAVKKQ
;
A
#
# COMPACT_ATOMS: atom_id res chain seq x y z
N MET A 1 29.94 -51.21 -14.60
CA MET A 1 28.84 -50.42 -15.18
C MET A 1 27.89 -50.04 -14.05
N GLY A 2 27.89 -48.77 -13.68
CA GLY A 2 27.09 -48.31 -12.57
C GLY A 2 25.68 -47.89 -13.04
N VAL A 3 24.71 -47.97 -12.14
CA VAL A 3 23.29 -47.63 -12.38
C VAL A 3 23.10 -46.26 -13.02
N LEU A 4 24.05 -45.35 -12.88
CA LEU A 4 24.06 -44.01 -13.48
C LEU A 4 24.38 -43.99 -14.98
N ASP A 5 25.09 -45.01 -15.50
CA ASP A 5 25.37 -45.17 -16.94
C ASP A 5 24.15 -45.70 -17.69
N TRP A 6 23.28 -46.43 -16.99
CA TRP A 6 22.04 -46.98 -17.57
C TRP A 6 20.91 -45.95 -17.69
N LEU A 7 20.97 -44.89 -16.90
CA LEU A 7 19.96 -43.80 -16.87
C LEU A 7 20.30 -42.63 -17.82
N GLY A 8 21.41 -42.69 -18.58
CA GLY A 8 21.81 -41.57 -19.48
C GLY A 8 22.15 -40.26 -18.76
N LEU A 9 22.30 -40.28 -17.43
CA LEU A 9 22.56 -39.07 -16.64
C LEU A 9 24.02 -38.59 -16.70
N ARG A 10 24.91 -39.42 -17.26
CA ARG A 10 26.32 -39.03 -17.44
C ARG A 10 26.55 -38.15 -18.68
N GLU A 11 25.78 -38.37 -19.76
CA GLU A 11 25.86 -37.52 -20.96
C GLU A 11 25.33 -36.11 -20.69
N ALA A 12 24.30 -35.99 -19.83
CA ALA A 12 23.78 -34.68 -19.43
C ALA A 12 24.73 -33.89 -18.50
N ALA A 13 25.68 -34.56 -17.83
CA ALA A 13 26.64 -33.89 -16.93
C ALA A 13 27.84 -33.27 -17.67
N ASP A 14 28.09 -33.71 -18.90
CA ASP A 14 29.18 -33.21 -19.75
C ASP A 14 28.73 -32.21 -20.81
N ASP A 15 27.46 -31.89 -20.86
CA ASP A 15 26.91 -30.87 -21.74
C ASP A 15 27.51 -29.48 -21.35
N PRO A 16 28.18 -28.80 -22.29
CA PRO A 16 28.78 -27.50 -22.05
C PRO A 16 27.77 -26.44 -21.58
N GLU A 17 26.50 -26.55 -21.98
CA GLU A 17 25.42 -25.68 -21.45
C GLU A 17 25.11 -25.97 -19.99
N MET A 18 25.12 -27.24 -19.58
CA MET A 18 24.88 -27.61 -18.18
C MET A 18 26.05 -27.23 -17.28
N LYS A 19 27.30 -27.28 -17.77
CA LYS A 19 28.48 -26.79 -17.06
C LYS A 19 28.45 -25.24 -16.92
N ARG A 20 27.99 -24.56 -17.94
CA ARG A 20 27.80 -23.09 -17.91
C ARG A 20 26.69 -22.68 -16.95
N LEU A 21 25.55 -23.36 -17.00
CA LEU A 21 24.45 -23.13 -16.06
C LEU A 21 24.83 -23.42 -14.61
N LYS A 22 25.57 -24.49 -14.33
CA LYS A 22 26.13 -24.76 -12.99
C LYS A 22 27.09 -23.68 -12.54
N GLY A 23 27.96 -23.19 -13.40
CA GLY A 23 28.88 -22.08 -13.11
C GLY A 23 28.12 -20.77 -12.85
N GLU A 24 27.05 -20.50 -13.57
CA GLU A 24 26.19 -19.33 -13.35
C GLU A 24 25.41 -19.47 -12.03
N VAL A 25 24.89 -20.65 -11.71
CA VAL A 25 24.20 -20.92 -10.43
C VAL A 25 25.18 -20.83 -9.25
N GLU A 26 26.38 -21.36 -9.36
CA GLU A 26 27.43 -21.21 -8.34
C GLU A 26 27.87 -19.75 -8.16
N THR A 27 28.00 -19.02 -9.26
CA THR A 27 28.34 -17.58 -9.21
C THR A 27 27.19 -16.76 -8.59
N LEU A 28 25.94 -17.10 -8.89
CA LEU A 28 24.76 -16.47 -8.31
C LEU A 28 24.60 -16.84 -6.82
N SER A 29 24.84 -18.09 -6.45
CA SER A 29 24.77 -18.51 -5.03
C SER A 29 25.88 -17.87 -4.22
N PHE A 30 27.11 -17.78 -4.75
CA PHE A 30 28.21 -17.07 -4.11
C PHE A 30 27.93 -15.57 -3.96
N ARG A 31 27.37 -14.91 -4.97
CA ARG A 31 26.96 -13.50 -4.88
C ARG A 31 25.81 -13.31 -3.89
N LEU A 32 24.90 -14.26 -3.79
CA LEU A 32 23.79 -14.23 -2.85
C LEU A 32 24.28 -14.43 -1.40
N GLU A 33 25.24 -15.32 -1.18
CA GLU A 33 25.89 -15.51 0.11
C GLU A 33 26.73 -14.29 0.52
N GLU A 34 27.52 -13.74 -0.41
CA GLU A 34 28.28 -12.52 -0.18
C GLU A 34 27.38 -11.31 0.11
N SER A 35 26.27 -11.20 -0.61
CA SER A 35 25.25 -10.18 -0.35
C SER A 35 24.56 -10.37 1.00
N TYR A 36 24.31 -11.62 1.39
CA TYR A 36 23.73 -11.95 2.69
C TYR A 36 24.70 -11.67 3.84
N GLU A 37 25.99 -11.95 3.67
CA GLU A 37 27.03 -11.60 4.63
C GLU A 37 27.23 -10.08 4.73
N GLN A 38 27.21 -9.35 3.60
CA GLN A 38 27.32 -7.89 3.59
C GLN A 38 26.10 -7.25 4.27
N LEU A 39 24.89 -7.71 3.97
CA LEU A 39 23.67 -7.30 4.68
C LEU A 39 23.71 -7.68 6.17
N SER A 40 24.20 -8.85 6.49
CA SER A 40 24.38 -9.29 7.89
C SER A 40 25.42 -8.44 8.63
N ARG A 41 26.51 -8.05 7.97
CA ARG A 41 27.51 -7.13 8.52
C ARG A 41 26.96 -5.71 8.68
N MET A 42 26.22 -5.19 7.71
CA MET A 42 25.53 -3.89 7.81
C MET A 42 24.58 -3.82 9.02
N PHE A 43 23.99 -4.95 9.40
CA PHE A 43 23.08 -5.02 10.54
C PHE A 43 23.73 -5.48 11.85
N SER A 44 24.95 -6.03 11.83
CA SER A 44 25.67 -6.53 13.01
C SER A 44 26.72 -5.55 13.57
N GLU A 45 27.21 -4.62 12.76
CA GLU A 45 28.13 -3.60 13.20
C GLU A 45 27.37 -2.39 13.73
N ASP A 46 27.40 -2.21 15.03
CA ASP A 46 26.92 -1.08 15.84
C ASP A 46 25.62 -0.42 15.37
N ALA A 47 24.51 -0.88 15.91
CA ALA A 47 23.20 -0.23 15.80
C ALA A 47 23.29 1.21 16.35
N GLY A 48 23.67 2.16 15.51
CA GLY A 48 23.61 3.58 15.83
C GLY A 48 24.80 4.45 15.40
N TRP A 49 25.96 3.90 15.04
CA TRP A 49 27.16 4.69 14.75
C TRP A 49 27.92 4.33 13.47
N SER A 50 27.30 3.64 12.51
CA SER A 50 27.89 3.47 11.18
C SER A 50 28.03 4.82 10.50
N ARG A 51 29.18 5.06 9.87
CA ARG A 51 29.47 6.29 9.10
C ARG A 51 28.42 6.45 8.00
N ILE A 52 27.53 7.42 8.17
CA ILE A 52 26.37 7.69 7.33
C ILE A 52 26.75 7.98 5.85
N GLY A 53 28.02 8.25 5.50
CA GLY A 53 28.44 8.65 4.18
C GLY A 53 28.79 7.53 3.20
N GLU A 54 29.51 6.50 3.64
CA GLU A 54 30.02 5.47 2.72
C GLU A 54 29.05 4.31 2.47
N GLN A 55 28.19 4.01 3.42
CA GLN A 55 27.20 2.94 3.27
C GLN A 55 25.97 3.37 2.47
N THR A 56 25.57 4.64 2.62
CA THR A 56 24.39 5.17 1.91
C THR A 56 24.58 5.14 0.38
N GLU A 57 25.80 5.37 -0.12
CA GLU A 57 26.08 5.26 -1.55
C GLU A 57 26.02 3.82 -2.07
N ARG A 58 26.43 2.83 -1.26
CA ARG A 58 26.34 1.40 -1.61
C ARG A 58 24.92 0.87 -1.55
N ASP A 59 24.13 1.31 -0.60
CA ASP A 59 22.73 0.89 -0.42
C ASP A 59 21.82 1.44 -1.53
N LEU A 60 22.23 2.53 -2.16
CA LEU A 60 21.51 3.20 -3.23
C LEU A 60 21.93 2.77 -4.64
N THR A 61 22.90 1.84 -4.75
CA THR A 61 23.19 1.19 -6.03
C THR A 61 21.96 0.42 -6.53
N PRO A 62 21.84 0.15 -7.83
CA PRO A 62 20.73 -0.67 -8.36
C PRO A 62 20.58 -2.01 -7.65
N GLU A 63 21.69 -2.67 -7.33
CA GLU A 63 21.73 -3.95 -6.61
C GLU A 63 21.30 -3.79 -5.14
N GLY A 64 21.85 -2.79 -4.44
CA GLY A 64 21.50 -2.48 -3.04
C GLY A 64 20.02 -2.13 -2.90
N ARG A 65 19.46 -1.37 -3.84
CA ARG A 65 18.02 -1.07 -3.87
C ARG A 65 17.16 -2.34 -4.05
N LYS A 66 17.54 -3.24 -4.95
CA LYS A 66 16.83 -4.52 -5.14
C LYS A 66 16.88 -5.38 -3.87
N GLN A 67 18.04 -5.46 -3.23
CA GLN A 67 18.22 -6.18 -1.98
C GLN A 67 17.39 -5.56 -0.85
N ALA A 68 17.38 -4.24 -0.71
CA ALA A 68 16.56 -3.52 0.26
C ALA A 68 15.06 -3.83 0.08
N ALA A 69 14.55 -3.77 -1.15
CA ALA A 69 13.17 -4.08 -1.47
C ALA A 69 12.84 -5.57 -1.16
N GLN A 70 13.70 -6.50 -1.55
CA GLN A 70 13.54 -7.93 -1.24
C GLN A 70 13.49 -8.18 0.27
N MET A 71 14.39 -7.54 1.03
CA MET A 71 14.41 -7.66 2.49
C MET A 71 13.13 -7.09 3.11
N CYS A 72 12.66 -5.93 2.65
CA CYS A 72 11.40 -5.34 3.09
C CYS A 72 10.21 -6.27 2.81
N ARG A 73 10.14 -6.88 1.62
CA ARG A 73 9.08 -7.85 1.27
C ARG A 73 9.08 -9.07 2.20
N VAL A 74 10.27 -9.64 2.47
CA VAL A 74 10.41 -10.78 3.39
C VAL A 74 9.98 -10.38 4.80
N MET A 75 10.47 -9.25 5.31
CA MET A 75 10.14 -8.78 6.65
C MET A 75 8.68 -8.35 6.81
N ALA A 76 8.03 -7.88 5.76
CA ALA A 76 6.59 -7.59 5.75
C ALA A 76 5.73 -8.85 5.99
N ILE A 77 6.26 -10.03 5.70
CA ILE A 77 5.61 -11.32 5.94
C ILE A 77 6.08 -11.94 7.25
N ALA A 78 7.39 -11.96 7.48
CA ALA A 78 8.01 -12.69 8.58
C ALA A 78 8.00 -11.95 9.92
N ASN A 79 7.99 -10.61 9.92
CA ASN A 79 8.04 -9.83 11.15
C ASN A 79 6.65 -9.26 11.50
N PRO A 80 6.07 -9.62 12.67
CA PRO A 80 4.73 -9.19 13.05
C PRO A 80 4.56 -7.67 13.16
N LEU A 81 5.59 -6.93 13.60
CA LEU A 81 5.51 -5.47 13.74
C LEU A 81 5.43 -4.79 12.37
N ILE A 82 6.29 -5.19 11.43
CA ILE A 82 6.28 -4.62 10.07
C ILE A 82 5.00 -4.98 9.35
N SER A 83 4.57 -6.25 9.43
CA SER A 83 3.31 -6.72 8.84
C SER A 83 2.12 -5.89 9.36
N ARG A 84 2.03 -5.72 10.69
CA ARG A 84 0.96 -4.91 11.28
C ARG A 84 1.07 -3.43 10.94
N ALA A 85 2.27 -2.87 10.90
CA ALA A 85 2.46 -1.46 10.54
C ALA A 85 1.96 -1.17 9.12
N ILE A 86 2.27 -2.05 8.16
CA ILE A 86 1.77 -1.95 6.78
C ILE A 86 0.24 -2.07 6.76
N ALA A 87 -0.33 -3.06 7.45
CA ALA A 87 -1.78 -3.27 7.49
C ALA A 87 -2.52 -2.06 8.10
N LEU A 88 -2.01 -1.50 9.20
CA LEU A 88 -2.58 -0.29 9.80
C LEU A 88 -2.51 0.89 8.83
N ARG A 89 -1.36 1.11 8.19
CA ARG A 89 -1.20 2.19 7.22
C ARG A 89 -2.17 2.05 6.06
N THR A 90 -2.29 0.86 5.48
CA THR A 90 -3.25 0.56 4.41
C THR A 90 -4.69 0.88 4.86
N GLY A 91 -5.06 0.45 6.08
CA GLY A 91 -6.37 0.76 6.65
C GLY A 91 -6.61 2.27 6.85
N TYR A 92 -5.61 3.03 7.28
CA TYR A 92 -5.73 4.48 7.39
C TYR A 92 -5.81 5.20 6.04
N VAL A 93 -5.07 4.72 5.02
CA VAL A 93 -5.06 5.33 3.69
C VAL A 93 -6.35 5.04 2.95
N HIS A 94 -6.71 3.78 2.77
CA HIS A 94 -7.85 3.39 1.94
C HIS A 94 -9.17 3.24 2.71
N GLY A 95 -9.13 2.97 4.02
CA GLY A 95 -10.35 2.76 4.82
C GLY A 95 -11.23 1.62 4.29
N ASN A 96 -12.50 1.65 4.63
CA ASN A 96 -13.47 0.62 4.22
C ASN A 96 -14.09 0.86 2.83
N GLY A 97 -13.78 1.98 2.16
CA GLY A 97 -14.48 2.35 0.92
C GLY A 97 -13.56 2.57 -0.28
N GLY A 98 -12.25 2.67 -0.05
CA GLY A 98 -11.34 3.10 -1.11
C GLY A 98 -11.55 4.55 -1.51
N ILE A 99 -11.03 4.91 -2.69
CA ILE A 99 -11.17 6.24 -3.25
C ILE A 99 -12.46 6.34 -4.06
N GLY A 100 -13.29 7.32 -3.76
CA GLY A 100 -14.42 7.72 -4.61
C GLY A 100 -13.94 8.67 -5.71
N VAL A 101 -14.36 8.45 -6.94
CA VAL A 101 -13.97 9.25 -8.10
C VAL A 101 -15.22 9.65 -8.87
N GLN A 102 -15.36 10.93 -9.12
CA GLN A 102 -16.43 11.51 -9.94
C GLN A 102 -15.85 12.49 -10.95
N ALA A 103 -16.36 12.47 -12.18
CA ALA A 103 -16.06 13.46 -13.22
C ALA A 103 -17.35 14.16 -13.67
N ALA A 104 -17.25 15.12 -14.58
CA ALA A 104 -18.41 15.82 -15.12
C ALA A 104 -19.37 14.83 -15.83
N ASP A 105 -20.65 14.90 -15.51
CA ASP A 105 -21.68 13.91 -15.89
C ASP A 105 -22.50 14.24 -17.14
N GLY A 106 -22.24 15.38 -17.78
CA GLY A 106 -22.93 15.75 -19.04
C GLY A 106 -24.44 15.98 -18.94
N LYS A 107 -24.95 16.25 -17.73
CA LYS A 107 -26.38 16.49 -17.52
C LYS A 107 -26.89 17.77 -18.19
N ASP A 108 -26.02 18.76 -18.40
CA ASP A 108 -26.35 19.98 -19.08
C ASP A 108 -26.48 19.75 -20.60
N THR A 109 -27.46 20.39 -21.21
CA THR A 109 -27.76 20.22 -22.64
C THR A 109 -26.57 20.57 -23.53
N GLY A 110 -25.96 19.57 -24.15
CA GLY A 110 -24.79 19.71 -25.03
C GLY A 110 -23.44 19.44 -24.42
N THR A 111 -23.37 19.12 -23.13
CA THR A 111 -22.14 18.67 -22.45
C THR A 111 -21.89 17.18 -22.68
N GLN A 112 -20.64 16.78 -22.64
CA GLN A 112 -20.24 15.38 -22.81
C GLN A 112 -20.16 14.68 -21.45
N ASP A 113 -20.61 13.43 -21.40
CA ASP A 113 -20.54 12.61 -20.18
C ASP A 113 -19.13 12.00 -20.01
N VAL A 114 -18.27 12.72 -19.34
CA VAL A 114 -16.90 12.27 -18.99
C VAL A 114 -16.96 11.21 -17.89
N ASN A 115 -17.95 11.31 -17.00
CA ASN A 115 -18.08 10.39 -15.87
C ASN A 115 -18.33 8.95 -16.33
N THR A 116 -19.17 8.73 -17.32
CA THR A 116 -19.40 7.39 -17.89
C THR A 116 -18.09 6.74 -18.38
N VAL A 117 -17.17 7.50 -18.96
CA VAL A 117 -15.87 6.99 -19.41
C VAL A 117 -14.98 6.63 -18.22
N VAL A 118 -14.95 7.48 -17.20
CA VAL A 118 -14.19 7.25 -15.98
C VAL A 118 -14.72 6.03 -15.23
N GLN A 119 -16.05 5.91 -15.06
CA GLN A 119 -16.66 4.76 -14.39
C GLN A 119 -16.44 3.45 -15.17
N ALA A 120 -16.55 3.47 -16.50
CA ALA A 120 -16.25 2.31 -17.34
C ALA A 120 -14.81 1.80 -17.17
N PHE A 121 -13.85 2.70 -16.97
CA PHE A 121 -12.47 2.33 -16.63
C PHE A 121 -12.36 1.76 -15.23
N LEU A 122 -13.00 2.39 -14.24
CA LEU A 122 -12.93 1.98 -12.82
C LEU A 122 -13.59 0.63 -12.58
N ASP A 123 -14.67 0.32 -13.30
CA ASP A 123 -15.49 -0.88 -13.13
C ASP A 123 -15.04 -2.06 -13.99
N ASP A 124 -14.11 -1.85 -14.96
CA ASP A 124 -13.60 -2.97 -15.76
C ASP A 124 -13.00 -4.05 -14.85
N PRO A 125 -13.45 -5.32 -14.96
CA PRO A 125 -12.98 -6.38 -14.07
C PRO A 125 -11.45 -6.55 -14.06
N GLY A 126 -10.81 -6.32 -15.19
CA GLY A 126 -9.36 -6.41 -15.31
C GLY A 126 -8.64 -5.24 -14.64
N ASN A 127 -9.19 -4.04 -14.67
CA ASN A 127 -8.66 -2.86 -13.98
C ASN A 127 -8.93 -2.96 -12.47
N ARG A 128 -10.09 -3.47 -12.07
CA ARG A 128 -10.41 -3.73 -10.65
C ARG A 128 -9.46 -4.73 -10.02
N ALA A 129 -9.13 -5.80 -10.74
CA ALA A 129 -8.20 -6.79 -10.25
C ALA A 129 -6.77 -6.26 -10.06
N ALA A 130 -6.33 -5.31 -10.91
CA ALA A 130 -4.95 -4.85 -10.92
C ALA A 130 -4.74 -3.50 -10.21
N PHE A 131 -5.77 -2.62 -10.13
CA PHE A 131 -5.54 -1.25 -9.71
C PHE A 131 -6.69 -0.61 -8.93
N THR A 132 -7.95 -0.73 -9.38
CA THR A 132 -9.08 0.04 -8.83
C THR A 132 -9.89 -0.71 -7.77
N GLY A 133 -9.69 -2.01 -7.60
CA GLY A 133 -10.42 -2.82 -6.63
C GLY A 133 -9.81 -2.75 -5.22
N ALA A 134 -10.61 -3.09 -4.20
CA ALA A 134 -10.18 -3.03 -2.81
C ALA A 134 -8.94 -3.89 -2.51
N GLN A 135 -8.86 -5.11 -3.06
CA GLN A 135 -7.70 -5.97 -2.89
C GLN A 135 -6.46 -5.38 -3.59
N ALA A 136 -6.64 -4.81 -4.79
CA ALA A 136 -5.55 -4.16 -5.50
C ALA A 136 -5.00 -2.96 -4.71
N HIS A 137 -5.86 -2.15 -4.09
CA HIS A 137 -5.44 -1.05 -3.23
C HIS A 137 -4.56 -1.52 -2.06
N GLU A 138 -4.94 -2.63 -1.42
CA GLU A 138 -4.17 -3.22 -0.34
C GLU A 138 -2.78 -3.69 -0.82
N GLU A 139 -2.74 -4.39 -1.94
CA GLU A 139 -1.50 -4.89 -2.54
C GLU A 139 -0.58 -3.75 -2.99
N LEU A 140 -1.14 -2.71 -3.61
CA LEU A 140 -0.40 -1.55 -4.09
C LEU A 140 0.17 -0.71 -2.94
N GLU A 141 -0.60 -0.46 -1.88
CA GLU A 141 -0.09 0.25 -0.70
C GLU A 141 0.99 -0.56 0.01
N LYS A 142 0.82 -1.89 0.11
CA LYS A 142 1.86 -2.78 0.62
C LYS A 142 3.13 -2.71 -0.22
N GLN A 143 3.00 -2.75 -1.56
CA GLN A 143 4.13 -2.60 -2.48
C GLN A 143 4.82 -1.25 -2.33
N LEU A 144 4.06 -0.17 -2.21
CA LEU A 144 4.60 1.16 -1.99
C LEU A 144 5.32 1.27 -0.64
N GLY A 145 4.79 0.62 0.41
CA GLY A 145 5.41 0.55 1.74
C GLY A 145 6.67 -0.31 1.82
N THR A 146 6.78 -1.37 0.99
CA THR A 146 7.95 -2.27 0.98
C THR A 146 9.01 -1.84 -0.03
N ASP A 147 8.62 -1.55 -1.26
CA ASP A 147 9.52 -1.29 -2.36
C ASP A 147 9.77 0.20 -2.60
N GLY A 148 8.86 1.04 -2.09
CA GLY A 148 8.89 2.48 -2.32
C GLY A 148 8.50 2.91 -3.73
N ASN A 149 8.17 1.97 -4.61
CA ASN A 149 7.88 2.19 -6.01
C ASN A 149 6.67 1.37 -6.45
N VAL A 150 5.79 1.98 -7.23
CA VAL A 150 4.70 1.31 -7.95
C VAL A 150 4.75 1.76 -9.40
N PHE A 151 4.81 0.82 -10.32
CA PHE A 151 4.78 1.06 -11.75
C PHE A 151 3.45 0.57 -12.32
N ALA A 152 2.58 1.50 -12.69
CA ALA A 152 1.34 1.22 -13.39
C ALA A 152 1.59 1.32 -14.90
N ILE A 153 1.43 0.21 -15.60
CA ILE A 153 1.52 0.17 -17.07
C ILE A 153 0.10 0.21 -17.64
N VAL A 154 -0.13 1.13 -18.57
CA VAL A 154 -1.40 1.34 -19.24
C VAL A 154 -1.31 0.89 -20.70
N PHE A 155 -2.27 0.10 -21.13
CA PHE A 155 -2.43 -0.37 -22.50
C PHE A 155 -3.68 0.27 -23.09
N THR A 156 -3.55 0.95 -24.22
CA THR A 156 -4.66 1.64 -24.88
C THR A 156 -5.07 0.88 -26.13
N ASN A 157 -6.38 0.67 -26.28
CA ASN A 157 -6.93 0.21 -27.55
C ASN A 157 -6.96 1.38 -28.54
N PRO A 158 -6.22 1.34 -29.65
CA PRO A 158 -6.10 2.48 -30.56
C PRO A 158 -7.39 2.80 -31.31
N GLN A 159 -8.38 1.91 -31.36
CA GLN A 159 -9.64 2.11 -32.04
C GLN A 159 -10.68 2.79 -31.14
N THR A 160 -10.84 2.25 -29.92
CA THR A 160 -11.91 2.69 -29.00
C THR A 160 -11.41 3.67 -27.94
N GLY A 161 -10.10 3.79 -27.75
CA GLY A 161 -9.51 4.58 -26.67
C GLY A 161 -9.62 3.93 -25.29
N PHE A 162 -10.17 2.71 -25.19
CA PHE A 162 -10.31 2.04 -23.91
C PHE A 162 -8.94 1.68 -23.32
N VAL A 163 -8.72 2.03 -22.06
CA VAL A 163 -7.45 1.85 -21.36
C VAL A 163 -7.56 0.70 -20.36
N ARG A 164 -6.55 -0.17 -20.36
CA ARG A 164 -6.36 -1.19 -19.35
C ARG A 164 -5.09 -0.93 -18.55
N VAL A 165 -5.20 -0.96 -17.24
CA VAL A 165 -4.05 -0.80 -16.33
C VAL A 165 -3.60 -2.15 -15.79
N ARG A 166 -2.27 -2.31 -15.66
CA ARG A 166 -1.61 -3.44 -15.00
C ARG A 166 -0.48 -2.90 -14.15
N THR A 167 0.06 -3.70 -13.26
CA THR A 167 1.21 -3.35 -12.44
C THR A 167 2.44 -4.14 -12.87
N LEU A 168 3.59 -3.50 -12.83
CA LEU A 168 4.89 -4.14 -13.04
C LEU A 168 5.55 -4.39 -11.68
N ASP A 169 6.28 -5.50 -11.58
CA ASP A 169 7.14 -5.71 -10.41
C ASP A 169 8.28 -4.68 -10.43
N PRO A 170 8.45 -3.86 -9.38
CA PRO A 170 9.55 -2.89 -9.29
C PRO A 170 10.94 -3.50 -9.42
N LEU A 171 11.10 -4.79 -9.12
CA LEU A 171 12.38 -5.49 -9.27
C LEU A 171 12.73 -5.80 -10.73
N GLU A 172 11.72 -5.86 -11.61
CA GLU A 172 11.93 -6.03 -13.05
C GLU A 172 12.27 -4.71 -13.75
N VAL A 173 11.95 -3.56 -13.15
CA VAL A 173 12.32 -2.26 -13.70
C VAL A 173 13.75 -1.95 -13.29
N THR A 174 14.65 -1.93 -14.27
CA THR A 174 16.10 -1.89 -14.04
C THR A 174 16.71 -0.52 -14.28
N ASP A 175 16.12 0.29 -15.17
CA ASP A 175 16.63 1.64 -15.46
C ASP A 175 15.49 2.60 -15.80
N ILE A 176 15.77 3.90 -15.59
CA ILE A 176 14.87 5.02 -15.91
C ILE A 176 15.68 6.07 -16.65
N ILE A 177 15.30 6.35 -17.89
CA ILE A 177 15.85 7.49 -18.64
C ILE A 177 15.00 8.70 -18.32
N THR A 178 15.63 9.78 -17.87
CA THR A 178 15.00 11.05 -17.54
C THR A 178 15.46 12.15 -18.51
N ASN A 179 14.74 13.26 -18.51
CA ASN A 179 15.16 14.46 -19.21
C ASN A 179 16.54 14.90 -18.70
N PRO A 180 17.55 15.10 -19.60
CA PRO A 180 18.87 15.58 -19.20
C PRO A 180 18.87 16.94 -18.49
N GLN A 181 17.86 17.78 -18.76
CA GLN A 181 17.70 19.09 -18.15
C GLN A 181 16.84 19.08 -16.89
N ASP A 182 15.99 18.03 -16.72
CA ASP A 182 15.11 17.86 -15.58
C ASP A 182 15.05 16.39 -15.17
N SER A 183 15.81 16.03 -14.17
CA SER A 183 15.87 14.66 -13.66
C SER A 183 14.55 14.17 -13.04
N SER A 184 13.62 15.07 -12.78
CA SER A 184 12.28 14.73 -12.26
C SER A 184 11.31 14.26 -13.35
N GLU A 185 11.62 14.53 -14.63
CA GLU A 185 10.81 14.15 -15.78
C GLU A 185 11.29 12.82 -16.39
N PRO A 186 10.61 11.69 -16.17
CA PRO A 186 10.98 10.42 -16.78
C PRO A 186 10.54 10.38 -18.25
N TRP A 187 11.38 9.81 -19.09
CA TRP A 187 11.08 9.58 -20.52
C TRP A 187 10.80 8.11 -20.80
N PHE A 188 11.65 7.20 -20.29
CA PHE A 188 11.52 5.76 -20.54
C PHE A 188 11.86 4.96 -19.30
N TYR A 189 11.22 3.77 -19.21
CA TYR A 189 11.44 2.76 -18.19
C TYR A 189 11.89 1.46 -18.85
N ARG A 190 13.03 0.92 -18.40
CA ARG A 190 13.56 -0.36 -18.85
C ARG A 190 13.03 -1.48 -17.97
N ARG A 191 12.44 -2.49 -18.60
CA ARG A 191 11.99 -3.69 -17.92
C ARG A 191 12.76 -4.91 -18.40
N ASP A 192 13.38 -5.64 -17.47
CA ASP A 192 14.06 -6.91 -17.70
C ASP A 192 13.25 -8.00 -16.99
N PHE A 193 12.64 -8.89 -17.76
CA PHE A 193 11.75 -9.91 -17.23
C PHE A 193 11.87 -11.23 -17.98
N VAL A 194 11.34 -12.28 -17.35
CA VAL A 194 11.28 -13.63 -17.93
C VAL A 194 9.92 -13.86 -18.54
N GLU A 195 9.85 -13.90 -19.86
CA GLU A 195 8.63 -14.22 -20.59
C GLU A 195 8.44 -15.75 -20.64
N THR A 196 7.34 -16.22 -20.11
CA THR A 196 6.95 -17.62 -20.17
C THR A 196 5.80 -17.80 -21.14
N THR A 197 6.03 -18.53 -22.24
CA THR A 197 5.00 -18.81 -23.24
C THR A 197 4.67 -20.31 -23.25
N ILE A 198 3.40 -20.62 -23.45
CA ILE A 198 2.92 -21.99 -23.63
C ILE A 198 2.62 -22.18 -25.11
N GLY A 199 3.34 -23.11 -25.76
CA GLY A 199 3.11 -23.40 -27.17
C GLY A 199 1.75 -24.07 -27.38
N GLU A 200 0.88 -23.41 -28.16
CA GLU A 200 -0.52 -23.83 -28.38
C GLU A 200 -0.64 -25.26 -28.92
N ARG A 201 0.33 -25.74 -29.73
CA ARG A 201 0.32 -27.07 -30.34
C ARG A 201 1.00 -28.15 -29.50
N THR A 202 1.96 -27.80 -28.67
CA THR A 202 2.82 -28.77 -27.97
C THR A 202 2.62 -28.77 -26.47
N ALA A 203 1.84 -27.82 -25.92
CA ALA A 203 1.74 -27.50 -24.48
C ALA A 203 3.12 -27.35 -23.79
N ARG A 204 4.17 -27.06 -24.58
CA ARG A 204 5.53 -26.92 -24.08
C ARG A 204 5.70 -25.49 -23.51
N VAL A 205 6.17 -25.42 -22.29
CA VAL A 205 6.54 -24.17 -21.64
C VAL A 205 7.91 -23.75 -22.19
N THR A 206 7.97 -22.54 -22.73
CA THR A 206 9.23 -21.92 -23.18
C THR A 206 9.45 -20.65 -22.40
N THR A 207 10.63 -20.52 -21.81
CA THR A 207 11.03 -19.38 -20.99
C THR A 207 12.14 -18.61 -21.72
N ARG A 208 11.97 -17.30 -21.86
CA ARG A 208 12.93 -16.41 -22.53
C ARG A 208 13.15 -15.15 -21.71
N GLN A 209 14.42 -14.76 -21.51
CA GLN A 209 14.75 -13.43 -21.00
C GLN A 209 14.40 -12.38 -22.05
N ARG A 210 13.70 -11.32 -21.63
CA ARG A 210 13.28 -10.22 -22.50
C ARG A 210 13.54 -8.89 -21.83
N THR A 211 14.06 -7.96 -22.62
CA THR A 211 14.24 -6.56 -22.24
C THR A 211 13.37 -5.70 -23.14
N VAL A 212 12.62 -4.76 -22.54
CA VAL A 212 11.73 -3.85 -23.28
C VAL A 212 11.77 -2.48 -22.60
N TRP A 213 11.78 -1.43 -23.41
CA TRP A 213 11.61 -0.06 -22.96
C TRP A 213 10.15 0.37 -23.13
N TYR A 214 9.62 1.02 -22.12
CA TYR A 214 8.27 1.62 -22.15
C TYR A 214 8.38 3.13 -22.00
N PRO A 215 7.64 3.93 -22.78
CA PRO A 215 7.56 5.37 -22.58
C PRO A 215 6.88 5.70 -21.25
N ALA A 216 7.26 6.82 -20.65
CA ALA A 216 6.56 7.37 -19.51
C ALA A 216 5.18 7.90 -19.93
N LEU A 217 4.20 7.79 -19.02
CA LEU A 217 2.86 8.34 -19.24
C LEU A 217 2.96 9.87 -19.44
N GLY A 218 2.37 10.35 -20.53
CA GLY A 218 2.44 11.77 -20.92
C GLY A 218 3.70 12.18 -21.70
N TYR A 219 4.68 11.29 -21.89
CA TYR A 219 5.84 11.59 -22.71
C TYR A 219 5.52 11.50 -24.21
N THR A 220 5.59 12.61 -24.91
CA THR A 220 5.33 12.74 -26.36
C THR A 220 6.57 13.24 -27.09
N PRO A 221 7.46 12.35 -27.54
CA PRO A 221 8.64 12.77 -28.30
C PRO A 221 8.27 13.21 -29.71
N THR A 222 9.06 14.12 -30.27
CA THR A 222 8.91 14.57 -31.67
C THR A 222 9.05 13.40 -32.66
N ARG A 223 9.86 12.38 -32.32
CA ARG A 223 10.06 11.17 -33.12
C ARG A 223 10.06 9.94 -32.24
N ARG A 224 9.20 8.97 -32.55
CA ARG A 224 9.17 7.68 -31.87
C ARG A 224 10.38 6.83 -32.30
N MET A 225 11.23 6.47 -31.36
CA MET A 225 12.36 5.57 -31.59
C MET A 225 11.89 4.13 -31.43
N PRO A 226 12.20 3.22 -32.37
CA PRO A 226 11.80 1.81 -32.25
C PRO A 226 12.72 1.01 -31.31
N VAL A 227 13.94 1.51 -31.06
CA VAL A 227 14.98 0.80 -30.29
C VAL A 227 15.77 1.85 -29.49
N ILE A 228 16.11 1.50 -28.25
CA ILE A 228 17.03 2.25 -27.37
C ILE A 228 18.10 1.25 -26.89
N ASP A 229 19.37 1.55 -27.08
CA ASP A 229 20.53 0.72 -26.70
C ASP A 229 20.46 -0.76 -27.18
N GLY A 230 19.82 -1.00 -28.33
CA GLY A 230 19.64 -2.33 -28.90
C GLY A 230 18.36 -3.04 -28.45
N ASP A 231 17.67 -2.54 -27.45
CA ASP A 231 16.44 -3.12 -26.90
C ASP A 231 15.19 -2.45 -27.51
N PRO A 232 14.11 -3.19 -27.79
CA PRO A 232 12.91 -2.64 -28.42
C PRO A 232 12.15 -1.70 -27.49
N VAL A 233 11.51 -0.68 -28.08
CA VAL A 233 10.57 0.21 -27.39
C VAL A 233 9.14 -0.20 -27.73
N ASP A 234 8.34 -0.48 -26.70
CA ASP A 234 6.93 -0.77 -26.87
C ASP A 234 6.09 0.50 -26.69
N TRP A 235 5.62 1.05 -27.82
CA TRP A 235 4.77 2.25 -27.87
C TRP A 235 3.27 1.94 -27.71
N SER A 236 2.89 0.68 -27.56
CA SER A 236 1.50 0.30 -27.31
C SER A 236 1.10 0.46 -25.85
N ALA A 237 2.08 0.66 -24.99
CA ALA A 237 1.89 0.85 -23.56
C ALA A 237 2.66 2.09 -23.07
N ALA A 238 2.23 2.64 -21.94
CA ALA A 238 2.93 3.70 -21.23
C ALA A 238 2.97 3.39 -19.74
N VAL A 239 3.99 3.89 -19.03
CA VAL A 239 4.17 3.60 -17.62
C VAL A 239 4.05 4.86 -16.79
N HIS A 240 3.22 4.81 -15.74
CA HIS A 240 3.19 5.79 -14.67
C HIS A 240 3.96 5.25 -13.47
N HIS A 241 4.85 6.04 -12.91
CA HIS A 241 5.69 5.69 -11.78
C HIS A 241 5.31 6.51 -10.55
N THR A 242 4.79 5.84 -9.54
CA THR A 242 4.54 6.40 -8.20
C THR A 242 5.65 5.98 -7.27
N ALA A 243 6.31 6.93 -6.64
CA ALA A 243 7.43 6.66 -5.74
C ALA A 243 7.35 7.51 -4.46
N VAL A 244 7.76 6.91 -3.35
CA VAL A 244 7.85 7.56 -2.04
C VAL A 244 9.29 7.52 -1.53
N ASN A 245 9.63 8.43 -0.62
CA ASN A 245 10.99 8.54 -0.07
C ASN A 245 12.05 8.53 -1.17
N LYS A 246 11.85 9.39 -2.19
CA LYS A 246 12.69 9.40 -3.39
C LYS A 246 14.14 9.72 -3.07
N VAL A 247 15.04 8.88 -3.60
CA VAL A 247 16.46 9.13 -3.69
C VAL A 247 16.87 9.02 -5.16
N GLY A 248 17.18 10.16 -5.76
CA GLY A 248 17.37 10.25 -7.21
C GLY A 248 16.08 9.90 -7.98
N LYS A 249 16.16 8.89 -8.85
CA LYS A 249 15.04 8.45 -9.70
C LYS A 249 14.12 7.44 -9.04
N TRP A 250 14.49 6.89 -7.87
CA TRP A 250 13.86 5.74 -7.23
C TRP A 250 13.30 6.09 -5.87
N GLY A 251 12.25 5.39 -5.49
CA GLY A 251 11.73 5.40 -4.13
C GLY A 251 12.34 4.31 -3.25
N LEU A 252 12.29 4.52 -1.94
CA LEU A 252 12.60 3.53 -0.92
C LEU A 252 11.36 3.26 -0.08
N GLY A 253 11.15 1.98 0.27
CA GLY A 253 10.01 1.56 1.08
C GLY A 253 10.06 2.14 2.50
N ASP A 254 8.90 2.45 3.05
CA ASP A 254 8.77 2.91 4.44
C ASP A 254 9.23 1.85 5.45
N ALA A 255 9.21 0.57 5.04
CA ALA A 255 9.71 -0.53 5.85
C ALA A 255 11.25 -0.52 6.01
N PHE A 256 11.99 0.09 5.07
CA PHE A 256 13.45 0.03 5.08
C PHE A 256 14.08 0.57 6.37
N PRO A 257 13.77 1.78 6.84
CA PRO A 257 14.34 2.30 8.10
C PRO A 257 13.84 1.54 9.33
N ALA A 258 12.74 0.78 9.24
CA ALA A 258 12.21 -0.02 10.34
C ALA A 258 12.95 -1.36 10.54
N LEU A 259 13.63 -1.87 9.50
CA LEU A 259 14.22 -3.22 9.52
C LEU A 259 15.17 -3.49 10.70
N PRO A 260 16.17 -2.64 11.00
CA PRO A 260 17.10 -2.89 12.09
C PRO A 260 16.40 -2.90 13.46
N TRP A 261 15.44 -1.99 13.64
CA TRP A 261 14.68 -1.87 14.88
C TRP A 261 13.72 -3.04 15.11
N ALA A 262 13.07 -3.51 14.05
CA ALA A 262 12.21 -4.68 14.13
C ALA A 262 12.98 -5.95 14.47
N ARG A 263 14.20 -6.13 13.95
CA ARG A 263 15.11 -7.22 14.33
C ARG A 263 15.58 -7.10 15.78
N ALA A 264 16.00 -5.90 16.19
CA ALA A 264 16.43 -5.65 17.56
C ALA A 264 15.30 -5.94 18.56
N TYR A 265 14.05 -5.57 18.25
CA TYR A 265 12.90 -5.89 19.08
C TYR A 265 12.65 -7.39 19.18
N THR A 266 12.75 -8.12 18.08
CA THR A 266 12.61 -9.59 18.09
C THR A 266 13.71 -10.24 18.93
N GLY A 267 14.97 -9.80 18.77
CA GLY A 267 16.10 -10.27 19.58
C GLY A 267 15.90 -9.98 21.07
N PHE A 268 15.45 -8.77 21.40
CA PHE A 268 15.14 -8.40 22.79
C PHE A 268 14.08 -9.32 23.40
N LEU A 269 13.00 -9.61 22.69
CA LEU A 269 11.92 -10.49 23.18
C LEU A 269 12.41 -11.94 23.36
N ASP A 270 13.26 -12.44 22.47
CA ASP A 270 13.85 -13.77 22.56
C ASP A 270 14.78 -13.87 23.81
N ASP A 271 15.62 -12.90 24.03
CA ASP A 271 16.50 -12.85 25.19
C ASP A 271 15.72 -12.65 26.51
N TRP A 272 14.68 -11.81 26.47
CA TRP A 272 13.76 -11.65 27.60
C TRP A 272 13.03 -12.97 27.94
N ALA A 273 12.57 -13.70 26.93
CA ALA A 273 11.93 -15.00 27.12
C ALA A 273 12.92 -16.03 27.71
N LYS A 274 14.17 -16.06 27.22
CA LYS A 274 15.24 -16.90 27.77
C LYS A 274 15.55 -16.54 29.21
N LEU A 275 15.66 -15.24 29.52
CA LEU A 275 15.89 -14.74 30.86
C LEU A 275 14.75 -15.13 31.81
N THR A 276 13.50 -14.90 31.40
CA THR A 276 12.29 -15.24 32.16
C THR A 276 12.24 -16.75 32.43
N LYS A 277 12.55 -17.57 31.40
CA LYS A 277 12.65 -19.03 31.54
C LYS A 277 13.78 -19.45 32.50
N ALA A 278 14.93 -18.78 32.44
CA ALA A 278 16.04 -19.04 33.38
C ALA A 278 15.68 -18.62 34.83
N LEU A 279 15.01 -17.48 34.97
CA LEU A 279 14.51 -16.98 36.25
C LEU A 279 13.35 -17.81 36.83
N SER A 280 12.56 -18.49 36.02
CA SER A 280 11.50 -19.39 36.48
C SER A 280 12.09 -20.65 37.13
N ARG A 281 13.31 -21.04 36.79
CA ARG A 281 14.01 -22.14 37.44
C ARG A 281 14.49 -21.67 38.80
N ILE A 282 13.95 -22.27 39.86
CA ILE A 282 14.35 -21.96 41.24
C ILE A 282 15.78 -22.44 41.44
N ALA A 283 16.74 -21.51 41.67
CA ALA A 283 18.09 -21.85 42.08
C ALA A 283 18.10 -21.99 43.58
N TRP A 284 18.37 -23.18 44.06
CA TRP A 284 18.54 -23.46 45.49
C TRP A 284 20.01 -23.40 45.85
N ARG A 285 20.32 -22.65 46.89
CA ARG A 285 21.63 -22.64 47.51
C ARG A 285 21.64 -23.62 48.67
N LEU A 286 22.48 -24.62 48.54
CA LEU A 286 22.68 -25.58 49.62
C LEU A 286 23.93 -25.19 50.39
N SER A 287 23.80 -24.91 51.68
CA SER A 287 24.91 -24.66 52.58
C SER A 287 24.97 -25.75 53.68
N GLY A 288 26.09 -26.46 53.77
CA GLY A 288 26.31 -27.55 54.74
C GLY A 288 27.64 -28.26 54.56
N LYS A 289 27.95 -29.29 55.36
CA LYS A 289 29.18 -30.08 55.25
C LYS A 289 29.23 -30.87 53.94
N ARG A 290 30.43 -31.03 53.35
CA ARG A 290 30.68 -31.59 52.03
C ARG A 290 30.08 -32.98 51.75
N SER A 291 29.90 -33.83 52.77
CA SER A 291 29.26 -35.15 52.66
C SER A 291 27.73 -35.08 52.45
N THR A 292 27.11 -34.08 53.04
CA THR A 292 25.64 -33.83 52.96
C THR A 292 25.25 -33.19 51.64
N ALA A 293 26.18 -32.47 50.97
CA ALA A 293 25.91 -31.82 49.67
C ALA A 293 25.71 -32.82 48.52
N GLN A 294 26.33 -34.01 48.59
CA GLN A 294 26.11 -35.06 47.58
C GLN A 294 24.77 -35.76 47.76
N GLN A 295 24.34 -36.02 49.02
CA GLN A 295 23.02 -36.60 49.31
C GLN A 295 21.90 -35.65 48.98
N ALA A 296 22.06 -34.36 49.24
CA ALA A 296 21.08 -33.34 48.88
C ALA A 296 20.98 -33.09 47.36
N ARG A 297 22.10 -33.24 46.61
CA ARG A 297 22.04 -33.25 45.14
C ARG A 297 21.23 -34.44 44.60
N ALA A 298 21.39 -35.60 45.19
CA ALA A 298 20.63 -36.79 44.83
C ALA A 298 19.12 -36.59 45.15
N ALA A 299 18.81 -35.97 46.28
CA ALA A 299 17.45 -35.65 46.68
C ALA A 299 16.81 -34.58 45.74
N LEU A 300 17.56 -33.53 45.35
CA LEU A 300 17.10 -32.50 44.41
C LEU A 300 16.89 -33.05 43.00
N ASN A 301 17.68 -34.02 42.56
CA ASN A 301 17.47 -34.66 41.25
C ASN A 301 16.24 -35.57 41.21
N SER A 302 15.70 -36.00 42.36
CA SER A 302 14.45 -36.75 42.45
C SER A 302 13.19 -35.85 42.46
N PHE A 303 13.36 -34.53 42.58
CA PHE A 303 12.25 -33.55 42.52
C PHE A 303 11.97 -33.13 41.07
N GLY A 304 11.37 -34.03 40.29
CA GLY A 304 10.91 -33.76 38.96
C GLY A 304 9.59 -32.98 38.88
N GLU A 305 8.87 -32.80 39.99
CA GLU A 305 7.54 -32.22 40.00
C GLU A 305 7.39 -31.05 41.00
N ALA A 306 6.58 -30.08 40.65
CA ALA A 306 6.28 -28.92 41.47
C ALA A 306 5.58 -29.37 42.79
N GLY A 307 6.16 -29.05 43.95
CA GLY A 307 5.55 -29.33 45.25
C GLY A 307 6.20 -30.45 46.06
N GLY A 308 7.36 -30.98 45.65
CA GLY A 308 8.09 -32.01 46.42
C GLY A 308 8.65 -31.49 47.76
N VAL A 309 8.63 -32.34 48.78
CA VAL A 309 9.20 -32.05 50.12
C VAL A 309 10.56 -32.69 50.23
N ALA A 310 11.57 -31.88 50.54
CA ALA A 310 12.96 -32.35 50.79
C ALA A 310 13.17 -32.60 52.28
N GLY A 311 13.49 -33.84 52.66
CA GLY A 311 14.03 -34.15 54.00
C GLY A 311 15.51 -33.80 54.04
N MET A 312 15.95 -33.05 55.04
CA MET A 312 17.34 -32.63 55.20
C MET A 312 17.91 -32.99 56.59
N ASP A 313 19.22 -33.27 56.63
CA ASP A 313 19.92 -33.51 57.88
C ASP A 313 20.07 -32.23 58.72
N PRO A 314 20.10 -32.36 60.07
CA PRO A 314 20.32 -31.24 60.97
C PRO A 314 21.63 -30.50 60.61
N GLY A 315 21.56 -29.20 60.33
CA GLY A 315 22.73 -28.37 59.96
C GLY A 315 22.88 -28.09 58.45
N THR A 316 21.94 -28.57 57.61
CA THR A 316 21.88 -28.21 56.19
C THR A 316 20.74 -27.20 55.98
N GLN A 317 21.05 -26.05 55.38
CA GLN A 317 20.07 -25.03 55.04
C GLN A 317 19.89 -24.97 53.53
N LEU A 318 18.65 -25.05 53.08
CA LEU A 318 18.24 -24.84 51.71
C LEU A 318 17.61 -23.46 51.60
N GLU A 319 18.33 -22.56 51.01
CA GLU A 319 17.83 -21.21 50.77
C GLU A 319 17.54 -21.02 49.29
N ALA A 320 16.38 -20.47 48.97
CA ALA A 320 16.12 -19.94 47.62
C ALA A 320 17.06 -18.75 47.42
N VAL A 321 17.91 -18.81 46.40
CA VAL A 321 18.79 -17.67 46.07
C VAL A 321 17.88 -16.51 45.69
N PRO A 322 17.91 -15.38 46.46
CA PRO A 322 17.07 -14.23 46.11
C PRO A 322 17.49 -13.74 44.72
N LYS A 323 16.54 -13.62 43.85
CA LYS A 323 16.72 -13.12 42.48
C LYS A 323 16.84 -11.59 42.49
N THR A 324 17.92 -11.08 43.07
CA THR A 324 18.31 -9.67 43.03
C THR A 324 19.06 -9.42 41.73
N GLY A 325 18.34 -9.39 40.60
CA GLY A 325 18.84 -8.98 39.32
C GLY A 325 17.89 -7.93 38.73
N ALA A 326 18.41 -7.04 37.92
CA ALA A 326 17.63 -6.04 37.24
C ALA A 326 16.41 -6.73 36.61
N THR A 327 15.20 -6.31 37.01
CA THR A 327 13.98 -6.73 36.38
C THR A 327 13.95 -6.05 35.00
N ILE A 328 14.45 -6.76 33.99
CA ILE A 328 14.23 -6.36 32.61
C ILE A 328 12.74 -6.65 32.37
N ASP A 329 11.95 -5.61 32.38
CA ASP A 329 10.53 -5.69 32.06
C ASP A 329 10.34 -5.76 30.54
N SER A 330 9.27 -6.41 30.09
CA SER A 330 8.87 -6.42 28.68
C SER A 330 8.69 -5.00 28.10
N GLU A 331 8.31 -4.05 28.94
CA GLU A 331 8.22 -2.61 28.63
C GLU A 331 9.56 -1.99 28.18
N SER A 332 10.68 -2.55 28.61
CA SER A 332 12.01 -2.07 28.20
C SER A 332 12.28 -2.20 26.69
N GLY A 333 11.54 -3.06 26.01
CA GLY A 333 11.59 -3.19 24.54
C GLY A 333 10.74 -2.15 23.78
N ARG A 334 9.86 -1.41 24.47
CA ARG A 334 8.95 -0.45 23.83
C ARG A 334 9.64 0.63 23.00
N PRO A 335 10.79 1.20 23.38
CA PRO A 335 11.52 2.14 22.54
C PRO A 335 11.88 1.60 21.15
N LEU A 336 12.23 0.30 21.05
CA LEU A 336 12.54 -0.35 19.77
C LEU A 336 11.28 -0.44 18.88
N ALA A 337 10.14 -0.81 19.46
CA ALA A 337 8.86 -0.82 18.75
C ALA A 337 8.42 0.59 18.35
N THR A 338 8.75 1.62 19.16
CA THR A 338 8.46 3.03 18.82
C THR A 338 9.23 3.48 17.59
N MET A 339 10.47 3.04 17.40
CA MET A 339 11.26 3.34 16.20
C MET A 339 10.63 2.71 14.95
N VAL A 340 10.10 1.47 15.06
CA VAL A 340 9.33 0.85 13.97
C VAL A 340 8.07 1.64 13.66
N ALA A 341 7.30 2.02 14.67
CA ALA A 341 6.08 2.81 14.52
C ALA A 341 6.35 4.17 13.85
N SER A 342 7.46 4.82 14.25
CA SER A 342 7.89 6.12 13.69
C SER A 342 8.22 6.03 12.21
N ALA A 343 8.83 4.94 11.75
CA ALA A 343 9.15 4.73 10.33
C ALA A 343 7.88 4.69 9.44
N PHE A 344 6.76 4.22 9.98
CA PHE A 344 5.47 4.17 9.29
C PHE A 344 4.56 5.36 9.58
N GLY A 345 4.97 6.27 10.45
CA GLY A 345 4.17 7.42 10.85
C GLY A 345 2.89 7.06 11.63
N ILE A 346 2.93 5.96 12.39
CA ILE A 346 1.81 5.46 13.19
C ILE A 346 2.14 5.50 14.69
N PRO A 347 1.14 5.66 15.58
CA PRO A 347 1.38 5.58 17.02
C PRO A 347 1.81 4.17 17.46
N VAL A 348 2.77 4.09 18.39
CA VAL A 348 3.23 2.80 18.94
C VAL A 348 2.12 2.06 19.67
N THR A 349 1.17 2.77 20.28
CA THR A 349 -0.03 2.21 20.94
C THR A 349 -0.89 1.44 19.95
N SER A 350 -1.10 1.97 18.74
CA SER A 350 -1.83 1.29 17.67
C SER A 350 -1.04 0.08 17.13
N LEU A 351 0.28 0.22 17.01
CA LEU A 351 1.15 -0.85 16.54
C LEU A 351 1.14 -2.06 17.48
N LEU A 352 1.29 -1.84 18.79
CA LEU A 352 1.34 -2.90 19.79
C LEU A 352 -0.06 -3.36 20.24
N SER A 353 -1.14 -2.68 19.81
CA SER A 353 -2.50 -2.89 20.31
C SER A 353 -2.62 -2.77 21.84
N ASP A 354 -1.75 -1.95 22.42
CA ASP A 354 -1.74 -1.68 23.85
C ASP A 354 -2.46 -0.34 24.10
N PRO A 355 -3.54 -0.30 24.89
CA PRO A 355 -4.25 0.92 25.22
C PRO A 355 -3.37 1.96 25.91
N GLY A 356 -2.18 1.54 26.37
CA GLY A 356 -1.18 2.42 26.94
C GLY A 356 -1.63 3.11 28.22
N GLN A 357 -0.73 3.90 28.80
CA GLN A 357 -1.01 4.71 29.98
C GLN A 357 -1.71 6.05 29.63
N THR A 358 -2.35 6.15 28.48
CA THR A 358 -3.00 7.40 28.02
C THR A 358 -4.32 7.60 28.76
N GLY A 359 -4.24 8.18 29.93
CA GLY A 359 -5.38 8.42 30.80
C GLY A 359 -6.34 9.54 30.38
N ALA A 360 -6.14 10.21 29.24
CA ALA A 360 -7.03 11.26 28.79
C ALA A 360 -7.29 11.19 27.27
N ARG A 361 -8.58 11.12 26.89
CA ARG A 361 -9.06 11.17 25.50
C ARG A 361 -8.45 12.36 24.71
N ALA A 362 -8.34 13.52 25.33
CA ALA A 362 -7.73 14.71 24.73
C ALA A 362 -6.25 14.51 24.34
N VAL A 363 -5.48 13.75 25.12
CA VAL A 363 -4.08 13.43 24.78
C VAL A 363 -4.02 12.46 23.62
N ALA A 364 -4.92 11.48 23.56
CA ALA A 364 -4.99 10.54 22.44
C ALA A 364 -5.36 11.25 21.13
N GLU A 365 -6.31 12.19 21.17
CA GLU A 365 -6.72 12.99 20.00
C GLU A 365 -5.56 13.88 19.49
N THR A 366 -4.82 14.52 20.41
CA THR A 366 -3.67 15.36 20.04
C THR A 366 -2.53 14.53 19.41
N LEU A 367 -2.29 13.31 19.92
CA LEU A 367 -1.27 12.41 19.38
C LEU A 367 -1.64 11.81 18.01
N GLN A 368 -2.93 11.78 17.66
CA GLN A 368 -3.39 11.29 16.37
C GLN A 368 -3.24 12.32 15.24
N GLN A 369 -3.17 13.62 15.55
CA GLN A 369 -3.09 14.65 14.53
C GLN A 369 -1.88 14.51 13.58
N PRO A 370 -0.62 14.28 14.04
CA PRO A 370 0.50 14.04 13.14
C PRO A 370 0.31 12.81 12.25
N THR A 371 -0.30 11.75 12.80
CA THR A 371 -0.63 10.54 12.04
C THR A 371 -1.61 10.85 10.92
N ARG A 372 -2.66 11.61 11.19
CA ARG A 372 -3.64 12.05 10.18
C ARG A 372 -2.98 12.82 9.04
N LEU A 373 -2.12 13.79 9.38
CA LEU A 373 -1.38 14.57 8.36
C LEU A 373 -0.48 13.67 7.50
N SER A 374 0.21 12.70 8.12
CA SER A 374 1.03 11.73 7.39
C SER A 374 0.19 10.85 6.44
N MET A 375 -0.98 10.39 6.90
CA MET A 375 -1.89 9.59 6.08
C MET A 375 -2.56 10.41 4.98
N GLN A 376 -2.88 11.70 5.25
CA GLN A 376 -3.40 12.60 4.23
C GLN A 376 -2.36 12.83 3.12
N SER A 377 -1.11 13.11 3.49
CA SER A 377 -0.03 13.23 2.51
C SER A 377 0.14 11.96 1.64
N ARG A 378 -0.09 10.78 2.24
CA ARG A 378 -0.06 9.52 1.47
C ARG A 378 -1.24 9.40 0.51
N ARG A 379 -2.44 9.84 0.93
CA ARG A 379 -3.64 9.93 0.07
C ARG A 379 -3.42 10.87 -1.10
N ASP A 380 -2.73 12.00 -0.87
CA ASP A 380 -2.41 12.94 -1.93
C ASP A 380 -1.51 12.31 -3.01
N VAL A 381 -0.54 11.46 -2.63
CA VAL A 381 0.28 10.69 -3.59
C VAL A 381 -0.59 9.78 -4.45
N TRP A 382 -1.54 9.07 -3.84
CA TRP A 382 -2.48 8.23 -4.59
C TRP A 382 -3.43 9.04 -5.47
N THR A 383 -3.93 10.17 -4.97
CA THR A 383 -4.79 11.09 -5.74
C THR A 383 -4.08 11.54 -7.02
N GLU A 384 -2.82 11.93 -6.93
CA GLU A 384 -2.05 12.33 -8.12
C GLU A 384 -1.80 11.15 -9.07
N THR A 385 -1.59 9.96 -8.54
CA THR A 385 -1.46 8.74 -9.35
C THR A 385 -2.73 8.44 -10.13
N TYR A 386 -3.89 8.48 -9.45
CA TYR A 386 -5.20 8.31 -10.09
C TYR A 386 -5.48 9.42 -11.10
N ARG A 387 -5.21 10.67 -10.74
CA ARG A 387 -5.39 11.82 -11.63
C ARG A 387 -4.59 11.69 -12.93
N ALA A 388 -3.33 11.27 -12.84
CA ALA A 388 -2.49 11.06 -14.01
C ALA A 388 -3.05 9.97 -14.94
N ILE A 389 -3.47 8.84 -14.38
CA ILE A 389 -4.01 7.71 -15.15
C ILE A 389 -5.38 8.08 -15.74
N LEU A 390 -6.27 8.69 -14.97
CA LEU A 390 -7.62 9.05 -15.42
C LEU A 390 -7.60 10.16 -16.47
N ASN A 391 -6.72 11.15 -16.34
CA ASN A 391 -6.51 12.13 -17.40
C ASN A 391 -6.07 11.45 -18.71
N HIS A 392 -5.19 10.46 -18.63
CA HIS A 392 -4.81 9.67 -19.80
C HIS A 392 -6.00 8.89 -20.37
N VAL A 393 -6.88 8.32 -19.53
CA VAL A 393 -8.10 7.63 -19.97
C VAL A 393 -9.00 8.59 -20.76
N ILE A 394 -9.24 9.79 -20.24
CA ILE A 394 -10.02 10.83 -20.91
C ILE A 394 -9.37 11.23 -22.23
N ASP A 395 -8.06 11.49 -22.23
CA ASP A 395 -7.33 11.86 -23.44
C ASP A 395 -7.45 10.79 -24.54
N GLN A 396 -7.32 9.51 -24.18
CA GLN A 396 -7.45 8.41 -25.13
C GLN A 396 -8.89 8.24 -25.64
N ALA A 397 -9.89 8.48 -24.80
CA ALA A 397 -11.29 8.46 -25.17
C ALA A 397 -11.64 9.58 -26.19
N VAL A 398 -10.92 10.71 -26.13
CA VAL A 398 -11.05 11.82 -27.11
C VAL A 398 -10.29 11.54 -28.41
N LEU A 399 -9.07 10.99 -28.30
CA LEU A 399 -8.15 10.84 -29.45
C LEU A 399 -8.49 9.63 -30.34
N ALA A 400 -9.15 8.62 -29.79
CA ALA A 400 -9.47 7.42 -30.54
C ALA A 400 -10.54 7.67 -31.61
N PRO A 401 -10.41 7.06 -32.82
CA PRO A 401 -11.37 7.24 -33.90
C PRO A 401 -12.83 6.90 -33.56
N GLN A 402 -13.01 5.89 -32.68
CA GLN A 402 -14.31 5.44 -32.18
C GLN A 402 -14.46 5.75 -30.67
N GLY A 403 -13.71 6.74 -30.19
CA GLY A 403 -13.77 7.15 -28.79
C GLY A 403 -15.14 7.76 -28.44
N PRO A 404 -15.60 7.56 -27.20
CA PRO A 404 -16.90 8.04 -26.75
C PRO A 404 -16.91 9.57 -26.56
N LEU A 405 -15.77 10.20 -26.34
CA LEU A 405 -15.66 11.65 -26.18
C LEU A 405 -15.22 12.33 -27.48
N LYS A 406 -15.60 13.59 -27.65
CA LYS A 406 -15.25 14.43 -28.80
C LYS A 406 -14.39 15.59 -28.32
N GLY A 407 -13.38 15.92 -29.11
CA GLY A 407 -12.47 17.00 -28.80
C GLY A 407 -11.34 17.08 -29.81
N GLY A 408 -10.23 17.65 -29.40
CA GLY A 408 -9.07 17.79 -30.25
C GLY A 408 -7.81 18.15 -29.46
N ILE A 409 -6.73 18.32 -30.19
CA ILE A 409 -5.45 18.74 -29.61
C ILE A 409 -5.32 20.24 -29.78
N LYS A 410 -5.16 20.98 -28.68
CA LYS A 410 -4.74 22.38 -28.68
C LYS A 410 -3.29 22.47 -28.27
N VAL A 411 -2.54 23.41 -28.87
CA VAL A 411 -1.20 23.75 -28.40
C VAL A 411 -1.34 24.97 -27.52
N ASP A 412 -0.96 24.84 -26.26
CA ASP A 412 -0.93 25.97 -25.33
C ASP A 412 0.09 27.01 -25.86
N PRO A 413 -0.35 28.25 -26.13
CA PRO A 413 0.52 29.27 -26.70
C PRO A 413 1.66 29.70 -25.79
N TYR A 414 1.52 29.50 -24.48
CA TYR A 414 2.53 29.87 -23.48
C TYR A 414 3.55 28.76 -23.25
N THR A 415 3.07 27.53 -23.00
CA THR A 415 3.94 26.39 -22.67
C THR A 415 4.39 25.61 -23.92
N GLN A 416 3.77 25.82 -25.07
CA GLN A 416 3.96 25.08 -26.35
C GLN A 416 3.68 23.57 -26.17
N ARG A 417 2.98 23.17 -25.10
CA ARG A 417 2.59 21.78 -24.87
C ARG A 417 1.29 21.47 -25.61
N GLN A 418 1.24 20.27 -26.12
CA GLN A 418 0.00 19.75 -26.71
C GLN A 418 -0.90 19.26 -25.57
N GLU A 419 -2.09 19.82 -25.49
CA GLU A 419 -3.12 19.43 -24.56
C GLU A 419 -4.32 18.88 -25.32
N VAL A 420 -4.89 17.79 -24.83
CA VAL A 420 -6.16 17.25 -25.32
C VAL A 420 -7.27 18.02 -24.62
N VAL A 421 -8.13 18.66 -25.40
CA VAL A 421 -9.28 19.42 -24.90
C VAL A 421 -10.56 18.78 -25.39
N LEU A 422 -11.58 18.78 -24.52
CA LEU A 422 -12.93 18.37 -24.89
C LEU A 422 -13.56 19.38 -25.84
N GLY A 423 -14.49 18.92 -26.68
CA GLY A 423 -15.31 19.81 -27.50
C GLY A 423 -16.16 20.73 -26.63
N ASN A 424 -16.46 21.91 -27.13
CA ASN A 424 -17.28 22.93 -26.43
C ASN A 424 -16.72 23.47 -25.13
N ASP A 425 -15.40 23.25 -24.85
CA ASP A 425 -14.73 23.57 -23.59
C ASP A 425 -15.43 22.90 -22.36
N ASP A 426 -15.95 21.67 -22.58
CA ASP A 426 -16.57 20.88 -21.52
C ASP A 426 -15.60 20.64 -20.34
N ASP A 427 -16.15 20.56 -19.14
CA ASP A 427 -15.38 20.34 -17.92
C ASP A 427 -14.82 18.91 -17.87
N ARG A 428 -13.50 18.81 -17.60
CA ARG A 428 -12.80 17.53 -17.38
C ARG A 428 -12.34 17.34 -15.95
N THR A 429 -12.87 18.15 -15.03
CA THR A 429 -12.46 18.11 -13.62
C THR A 429 -12.84 16.78 -13.00
N ILE A 430 -11.87 16.15 -12.34
CA ILE A 430 -12.07 14.90 -11.61
C ILE A 430 -12.02 15.21 -10.12
N THR A 431 -13.08 14.89 -9.43
CA THR A 431 -13.20 15.02 -7.97
C THR A 431 -12.88 13.70 -7.29
N PHE A 432 -12.03 13.75 -6.29
CA PHE A 432 -11.62 12.60 -5.48
C PHE A 432 -12.17 12.73 -4.07
N THR A 433 -12.80 11.68 -3.58
CA THR A 433 -13.37 11.63 -2.23
C THR A 433 -12.74 10.47 -1.48
N TRP A 434 -12.10 10.77 -0.35
CA TRP A 434 -11.51 9.78 0.55
C TRP A 434 -12.41 9.54 1.75
N PRO A 435 -12.41 8.32 2.33
CA PRO A 435 -13.08 8.06 3.59
C PRO A 435 -12.56 8.96 4.69
N ASN A 436 -13.41 9.40 5.61
CA ASN A 436 -12.99 10.21 6.74
C ASN A 436 -11.95 9.46 7.58
N LEU A 437 -10.88 10.16 7.98
CA LEU A 437 -9.90 9.67 8.95
C LEU A 437 -10.36 9.85 10.39
N ASP A 438 -11.35 10.69 10.58
CA ASP A 438 -11.92 10.98 11.87
C ASP A 438 -13.11 10.06 12.17
N ASP A 439 -13.03 9.41 13.31
CA ASP A 439 -14.18 8.75 13.93
C ASP A 439 -15.06 9.84 14.60
N VAL A 440 -15.44 10.86 13.79
CA VAL A 440 -16.35 11.88 14.27
C VAL A 440 -17.73 11.23 14.31
N ASP A 441 -18.30 11.17 15.49
CA ASP A 441 -19.64 10.64 15.69
C ASP A 441 -20.58 11.35 14.70
N VAL A 442 -21.21 10.56 13.83
CA VAL A 442 -22.14 11.05 12.81
C VAL A 442 -23.20 11.94 13.47
N ALA A 443 -23.57 11.66 14.71
CA ALA A 443 -24.49 12.48 15.48
C ALA A 443 -23.97 13.91 15.74
N VAL A 444 -22.65 14.09 15.93
CA VAL A 444 -22.04 15.42 16.13
C VAL A 444 -22.04 16.21 14.83
N ILE A 445 -21.69 15.57 13.71
CA ILE A 445 -21.71 16.20 12.39
C ILE A 445 -23.15 16.57 12.01
N THR A 446 -24.07 15.64 12.16
CA THR A 446 -25.50 15.89 11.87
C THR A 446 -26.05 17.03 12.70
N LYS A 447 -25.73 17.08 14.00
CA LYS A 447 -26.13 18.18 14.87
C LYS A 447 -25.53 19.52 14.40
N ALA A 448 -24.26 19.56 14.04
CA ALA A 448 -23.61 20.77 13.54
C ALA A 448 -24.27 21.27 12.23
N ILE A 449 -24.65 20.35 11.33
CA ILE A 449 -25.36 20.69 10.08
C ILE A 449 -26.76 21.23 10.40
N VAL A 450 -27.51 20.60 11.30
CA VAL A 450 -28.83 21.04 11.74
C VAL A 450 -28.76 22.42 12.42
N ASP A 451 -27.77 22.63 13.29
CA ASP A 451 -27.54 23.92 13.96
C ASP A 451 -27.17 25.02 12.93
N ALA A 452 -26.43 24.67 11.88
CA ALA A 452 -26.10 25.60 10.79
C ALA A 452 -27.33 25.90 9.90
N ASP A 453 -28.17 24.91 9.60
CA ASP A 453 -29.41 25.06 8.85
C ASP A 453 -30.43 25.94 9.60
N ALA A 454 -30.50 25.79 10.91
CA ALA A 454 -31.36 26.62 11.78
C ALA A 454 -31.05 28.15 11.69
N THR A 455 -29.89 28.53 11.14
CA THR A 455 -29.56 29.92 10.84
C THR A 455 -30.33 30.49 9.65
N GLY A 456 -30.96 29.65 8.83
CA GLY A 456 -31.70 30.02 7.62
C GLY A 456 -30.86 30.65 6.51
N LYS A 457 -29.52 30.49 6.57
CA LYS A 457 -28.58 31.04 5.58
C LYS A 457 -28.08 30.00 4.55
N LEU A 458 -28.29 28.74 4.82
CA LEU A 458 -27.90 27.68 3.90
C LEU A 458 -29.05 27.33 2.95
N PRO A 459 -28.80 27.17 1.64
CA PRO A 459 -29.78 26.63 0.73
C PRO A 459 -30.15 25.18 1.12
N PRO A 460 -31.43 24.77 1.04
CA PRO A 460 -31.88 23.42 1.43
C PRO A 460 -31.13 22.29 0.74
N LEU A 461 -30.81 22.43 -0.55
CA LEU A 461 -29.99 21.46 -1.31
C LEU A 461 -28.58 21.27 -0.74
N VAL A 462 -27.97 22.35 -0.25
CA VAL A 462 -26.62 22.27 0.36
C VAL A 462 -26.68 21.54 1.70
N THR A 463 -27.70 21.83 2.51
CA THR A 463 -27.93 21.17 3.80
C THR A 463 -28.17 19.69 3.58
N MET A 464 -29.00 19.30 2.61
CA MET A 464 -29.30 17.92 2.30
C MET A 464 -28.06 17.18 1.78
N ARG A 465 -27.29 17.81 0.89
CA ARG A 465 -26.02 17.28 0.39
C ARG A 465 -25.03 17.01 1.54
N LEU A 466 -24.93 17.93 2.48
CA LEU A 466 -24.06 17.75 3.64
C LEU A 466 -24.55 16.62 4.55
N LEU A 467 -25.86 16.50 4.76
CA LEU A 467 -26.46 15.42 5.55
C LEU A 467 -26.23 14.05 4.92
N LEU A 468 -26.51 13.90 3.63
CA LEU A 468 -26.31 12.63 2.92
C LEU A 468 -24.83 12.20 2.94
N ARG A 469 -23.91 13.14 2.73
CA ARG A 469 -22.47 12.88 2.87
C ARG A 469 -22.09 12.49 4.29
N ALA A 470 -22.65 13.12 5.30
CA ALA A 470 -22.39 12.79 6.70
C ALA A 470 -22.92 11.39 7.08
N LEU A 471 -24.01 10.95 6.46
CA LEU A 471 -24.59 9.61 6.62
C LEU A 471 -23.81 8.55 5.83
N GLY A 472 -22.88 8.95 4.95
CA GLY A 472 -22.03 8.02 4.19
C GLY A 472 -22.65 7.55 2.87
N GLU A 473 -23.71 8.21 2.39
CA GLU A 473 -24.30 7.94 1.10
C GLU A 473 -23.33 8.30 -0.04
N ARG A 474 -23.21 7.43 -1.03
CA ARG A 474 -22.25 7.58 -2.13
C ARG A 474 -22.87 8.31 -3.33
N ASP A 475 -24.13 8.05 -3.59
CA ASP A 475 -24.87 8.55 -4.76
C ASP A 475 -25.68 9.81 -4.41
N VAL A 476 -25.01 10.74 -3.69
CA VAL A 476 -25.64 11.94 -3.16
C VAL A 476 -26.28 12.80 -4.25
N ASP A 477 -25.63 12.92 -5.41
CA ASP A 477 -26.13 13.77 -6.49
C ASP A 477 -27.34 13.13 -7.19
N GLU A 478 -27.35 11.79 -7.35
CA GLU A 478 -28.50 11.06 -7.88
C GLU A 478 -29.73 11.15 -6.96
N ILE A 479 -29.52 11.10 -5.64
CA ILE A 479 -30.59 11.29 -4.66
C ILE A 479 -31.11 12.73 -4.70
N LEU A 480 -30.21 13.72 -4.81
CA LEU A 480 -30.61 15.12 -4.87
C LEU A 480 -31.36 15.47 -6.18
N ASP A 481 -31.01 14.85 -7.28
CA ASP A 481 -31.71 15.03 -8.56
C ASP A 481 -33.17 14.59 -8.49
N GLN A 482 -33.48 13.58 -7.68
CA GLN A 482 -34.88 13.16 -7.47
C GLN A 482 -35.70 14.20 -6.69
N TRP A 483 -35.03 15.14 -6.00
CA TRP A 483 -35.65 16.20 -5.19
C TRP A 483 -35.43 17.59 -5.77
N THR A 484 -35.07 17.65 -7.03
CA THR A 484 -34.83 18.90 -7.75
C THR A 484 -35.78 18.95 -8.96
N ASP A 485 -36.40 20.09 -9.21
CA ASP A 485 -37.22 20.30 -10.41
C ASP A 485 -36.33 20.61 -11.65
N ASP A 486 -36.98 20.70 -12.83
CA ASP A 486 -36.29 20.99 -14.09
C ASP A 486 -35.60 22.38 -14.08
N ASP A 487 -35.98 23.28 -13.18
CA ASP A 487 -35.38 24.60 -12.97
C ASP A 487 -34.27 24.61 -11.92
N GLY A 488 -33.92 23.46 -11.33
CA GLY A 488 -32.86 23.30 -10.34
C GLY A 488 -33.24 23.72 -8.90
N ASN A 489 -34.53 23.89 -8.59
CA ASN A 489 -34.99 24.23 -7.26
C ASN A 489 -35.32 22.98 -6.46
N PHE A 490 -35.08 23.03 -5.15
CA PHE A 490 -35.42 21.97 -4.22
C PHE A 490 -36.92 21.79 -4.09
N VAL A 491 -37.42 20.60 -4.36
CA VAL A 491 -38.82 20.20 -4.19
C VAL A 491 -38.95 19.35 -2.94
N ASP A 492 -39.56 19.89 -1.89
CA ASP A 492 -39.82 19.14 -0.67
C ASP A 492 -40.84 18.02 -0.94
N PRO A 493 -40.48 16.74 -0.75
CA PRO A 493 -41.39 15.62 -0.99
C PRO A 493 -42.72 15.71 -0.23
N THR A 494 -42.67 16.35 0.95
CA THR A 494 -43.88 16.55 1.77
C THR A 494 -44.80 17.60 1.18
N THR A 495 -44.25 18.63 0.57
CA THR A 495 -45.00 19.71 -0.11
C THR A 495 -45.57 19.17 -1.40
N SER A 496 -44.79 18.43 -2.20
CA SER A 496 -45.22 17.86 -3.46
C SER A 496 -46.35 16.83 -3.27
N ALA A 497 -46.27 16.01 -2.22
CA ALA A 497 -47.33 15.08 -1.84
C ALA A 497 -48.61 15.84 -1.38
N GLY A 498 -48.43 16.95 -0.68
CA GLY A 498 -49.53 17.84 -0.28
C GLY A 498 -50.23 18.48 -1.49
N ASP A 499 -49.44 19.00 -2.41
CA ASP A 499 -49.96 19.62 -3.66
C ASP A 499 -50.62 18.59 -4.55
N ALA A 500 -50.07 17.36 -4.67
CA ALA A 500 -50.71 16.27 -5.38
C ALA A 500 -52.05 15.87 -4.74
N ALA A 501 -52.15 15.87 -3.43
CA ALA A 501 -53.39 15.58 -2.70
C ALA A 501 -54.43 16.71 -2.92
N VAL A 502 -54.03 17.97 -2.91
CA VAL A 502 -54.90 19.13 -3.17
C VAL A 502 -55.40 19.10 -4.63
N ASN A 503 -54.49 18.89 -5.57
CA ASN A 503 -54.81 18.78 -6.99
C ASN A 503 -55.76 17.60 -7.31
N ALA A 504 -55.58 16.46 -6.64
CA ALA A 504 -56.50 15.31 -6.76
C ALA A 504 -57.87 15.62 -6.18
N PHE A 505 -57.92 16.31 -5.04
CA PHE A 505 -59.18 16.76 -4.44
C PHE A 505 -59.93 17.73 -5.34
N GLU A 506 -59.23 18.71 -5.93
CA GLU A 506 -59.83 19.66 -6.89
C GLU A 506 -60.34 18.96 -8.16
N ARG A 507 -59.75 17.86 -8.58
CA ARG A 507 -60.19 17.03 -9.70
C ARG A 507 -61.27 16.02 -9.34
N GLY A 508 -61.64 15.91 -8.06
CA GLY A 508 -62.60 14.91 -7.58
C GLY A 508 -62.05 13.49 -7.53
N GLU A 509 -60.75 13.34 -7.53
CA GLU A 509 -60.04 12.07 -7.38
C GLU A 509 -59.73 11.81 -5.89
N ASP A 510 -59.44 10.54 -5.49
CA ASP A 510 -59.10 10.22 -4.11
C ASP A 510 -57.66 10.74 -3.79
N PRO A 511 -57.52 11.71 -2.86
CA PRO A 511 -56.22 12.25 -2.48
C PRO A 511 -55.25 11.20 -1.96
N ALA A 512 -55.76 10.13 -1.31
CA ALA A 512 -54.91 9.05 -0.76
C ALA A 512 -54.30 8.15 -1.85
N GLU A 513 -54.96 8.02 -3.01
CA GLU A 513 -54.39 7.32 -4.16
C GLU A 513 -53.38 8.19 -4.94
N ALA A 514 -53.57 9.49 -4.97
CA ALA A 514 -52.66 10.41 -5.64
C ALA A 514 -51.28 10.48 -4.94
N VAL A 515 -51.27 10.46 -3.61
CA VAL A 515 -50.05 10.43 -2.77
C VAL A 515 -49.30 9.09 -2.85
N LYS A 516 -50.02 7.97 -3.15
CA LYS A 516 -49.38 6.65 -3.29
C LYS A 516 -48.73 6.40 -4.66
N LYS A 517 -49.04 7.23 -5.64
CA LYS A 517 -48.53 7.11 -7.02
C LYS A 517 -47.29 7.97 -7.30
N GLN A 518 -46.87 8.80 -6.35
CA GLN A 518 -45.58 9.47 -6.31
C GLN A 518 -44.58 8.68 -5.45
#